data_a941e38a856caaefb75555cd43e002af
#
_entry.id   a941e38a856caaefb75555cd43e002af
#
_cell.length_a   1.000
_cell.length_b   1.000
_cell.length_c   1.000
_cell.angle_alpha   90.00
_cell.angle_beta   90.00
_cell.angle_gamma   90.00
#
_symmetry.space_group_name_H-M   'P 1'
#
loop_
_entity.id
_entity.type
_entity.pdbx_description
1 polymer ?
#
loop_
_entity_poly.entity_id
_entity_poly.type
_entity_poly.pdbx_seq_one_letter_code
_entity_poly.pdbx_strand_id
1 'polypeptide(L)'
;FFRFLTLFKFWFFMSVSSPSRTSGRFNDQLRPFEVTWDPMGFALSSLVIRTGNTAVLCSVCIEDGVPRWRKGQGKGWLSAEYRLLPGSTPVRQERELIKLSGRTQEIQRLIGRTLRSVLDMSLLGEKTVKIDCDVIQADAGTRTASITGAWIALDRGFSRLVEKGFLQENPLKEQVAAVSVGLVDGLAMLDLDYQEDSIADVDLNVVMDSQGKLLEIQGSAERAPFSREQLNSFLDLAEKGLMELQV
;
A
#
# COMPACT_ATOMS: atom_id res chain seq x y z
N PHE A 1 40.72 3.33 -57.61
CA PHE A 1 40.39 4.06 -56.36
C PHE A 1 39.08 3.52 -55.81
N PHE A 2 39.15 2.47 -55.00
CA PHE A 2 37.98 1.92 -54.24
C PHE A 2 38.12 2.34 -52.80
N ARG A 3 37.13 3.10 -52.28
CA ARG A 3 36.96 3.40 -50.86
C ARG A 3 36.01 2.37 -50.26
N PHE A 4 36.53 1.51 -49.37
CA PHE A 4 35.73 0.65 -48.50
C PHE A 4 35.12 1.50 -47.39
N LEU A 5 33.78 1.58 -47.34
CA LEU A 5 33.02 2.08 -46.19
C LEU A 5 32.73 0.88 -45.28
N THR A 6 33.40 0.84 -44.12
CA THR A 6 33.14 -0.14 -43.07
C THR A 6 31.98 0.38 -42.25
N LEU A 7 30.80 -0.22 -42.41
CA LEU A 7 29.63 -0.01 -41.55
C LEU A 7 29.85 -0.74 -40.22
N PHE A 8 30.18 -0.02 -39.17
CA PHE A 8 30.11 -0.50 -37.79
C PHE A 8 28.62 -0.62 -37.38
N LYS A 9 28.07 -1.85 -37.40
CA LYS A 9 26.81 -2.16 -36.72
C LYS A 9 27.07 -2.21 -35.23
N PHE A 10 26.68 -1.15 -34.51
CA PHE A 10 26.54 -1.18 -33.07
C PHE A 10 25.35 -2.11 -32.74
N TRP A 11 25.66 -3.33 -32.39
CA TRP A 11 24.71 -4.26 -31.78
C TRP A 11 24.60 -3.88 -30.29
N PHE A 12 23.55 -3.14 -29.94
CA PHE A 12 23.16 -2.97 -28.55
C PHE A 12 22.67 -4.33 -28.06
N PHE A 13 23.53 -5.08 -27.39
CA PHE A 13 23.11 -6.22 -26.57
C PHE A 13 22.30 -5.65 -25.41
N MET A 14 20.97 -5.61 -25.50
CA MET A 14 20.13 -5.60 -24.34
C MET A 14 20.38 -6.94 -23.63
N SER A 15 21.20 -6.92 -22.59
CA SER A 15 21.29 -8.05 -21.68
C SER A 15 19.92 -8.19 -21.03
N VAL A 16 19.13 -9.14 -21.45
CA VAL A 16 17.95 -9.59 -20.72
C VAL A 16 18.52 -10.21 -19.46
N SER A 17 18.52 -9.48 -18.37
CA SER A 17 18.90 -10.02 -17.06
C SER A 17 17.94 -11.17 -16.73
N SER A 18 18.47 -12.34 -16.46
CA SER A 18 17.68 -13.47 -15.97
C SER A 18 16.97 -13.08 -14.68
N PRO A 19 15.75 -13.59 -14.41
CA PRO A 19 15.10 -13.41 -13.11
C PRO A 19 16.05 -13.82 -11.99
N SER A 20 16.28 -12.94 -11.02
CA SER A 20 17.23 -13.21 -9.93
C SER A 20 16.53 -13.67 -8.65
N ARG A 21 15.20 -13.51 -8.57
CA ARG A 21 14.39 -13.84 -7.40
C ARG A 21 13.89 -15.29 -7.46
N THR A 22 13.74 -15.93 -6.32
CA THR A 22 13.21 -17.31 -6.21
C THR A 22 11.81 -17.46 -6.81
N SER A 23 11.03 -16.38 -6.79
CA SER A 23 9.70 -16.29 -7.42
C SER A 23 9.73 -16.20 -8.95
N GLY A 24 10.91 -16.10 -9.58
CA GLY A 24 11.06 -15.88 -11.02
C GLY A 24 10.77 -14.44 -11.47
N ARG A 25 10.55 -13.50 -10.56
CA ARG A 25 10.35 -12.07 -10.85
C ARG A 25 11.69 -11.35 -11.07
N PHE A 26 11.66 -10.26 -11.82
CA PHE A 26 12.75 -9.28 -11.83
C PHE A 26 12.74 -8.43 -10.56
N ASN A 27 13.86 -7.82 -10.22
CA ASN A 27 14.00 -7.03 -9.00
C ASN A 27 13.06 -5.81 -8.96
N ASP A 28 12.67 -5.30 -10.08
CA ASP A 28 11.80 -4.14 -10.27
C ASP A 28 10.35 -4.50 -10.65
N GLN A 29 9.95 -5.76 -10.43
CA GLN A 29 8.64 -6.30 -10.80
C GLN A 29 7.76 -6.50 -9.56
N LEU A 30 6.52 -5.99 -9.63
CA LEU A 30 5.47 -6.23 -8.64
C LEU A 30 5.00 -7.68 -8.66
N ARG A 31 4.43 -8.14 -7.53
CA ARG A 31 3.62 -9.35 -7.48
C ARG A 31 2.29 -9.13 -8.23
N PRO A 32 1.62 -10.20 -8.69
CA PRO A 32 0.27 -10.08 -9.25
C PRO A 32 -0.67 -9.34 -8.30
N PHE A 33 -1.44 -8.41 -8.84
CA PHE A 33 -2.38 -7.56 -8.10
C PHE A 33 -3.81 -7.86 -8.54
N GLU A 34 -4.71 -8.09 -7.58
CA GLU A 34 -6.11 -8.40 -7.84
C GLU A 34 -7.02 -7.75 -6.79
N VAL A 35 -8.22 -7.33 -7.21
CA VAL A 35 -9.27 -6.81 -6.34
C VAL A 35 -10.56 -7.59 -6.54
N THR A 36 -11.08 -8.17 -5.45
CA THR A 36 -12.42 -8.78 -5.41
C THR A 36 -13.37 -7.86 -4.66
N TRP A 37 -14.44 -7.44 -5.31
CA TRP A 37 -15.36 -6.44 -4.81
C TRP A 37 -16.50 -6.99 -3.95
N ASP A 38 -16.91 -6.17 -2.99
CA ASP A 38 -18.15 -6.29 -2.20
C ASP A 38 -18.35 -7.63 -1.47
N PRO A 39 -17.32 -8.19 -0.80
CA PRO A 39 -17.49 -9.40 0.00
C PRO A 39 -18.37 -9.18 1.24
N MET A 40 -18.61 -7.93 1.67
CA MET A 40 -19.42 -7.58 2.85
C MET A 40 -20.62 -6.73 2.45
N GLY A 41 -21.83 -7.29 2.57
CA GLY A 41 -23.07 -6.66 2.11
C GLY A 41 -23.59 -5.48 2.95
N PHE A 42 -23.13 -5.32 4.21
CA PHE A 42 -23.57 -4.23 5.09
C PHE A 42 -22.58 -3.04 5.14
N ALA A 43 -21.37 -3.21 4.63
CA ALA A 43 -20.43 -2.12 4.52
C ALA A 43 -20.85 -1.14 3.41
N LEU A 44 -20.49 0.13 3.53
CA LEU A 44 -20.67 1.12 2.46
C LEU A 44 -19.95 0.65 1.18
N SER A 45 -18.75 0.13 1.35
CA SER A 45 -17.96 -0.56 0.34
C SER A 45 -17.04 -1.57 1.02
N SER A 46 -16.67 -2.60 0.29
CA SER A 46 -15.67 -3.55 0.76
C SER A 46 -14.96 -4.21 -0.42
N LEU A 47 -13.76 -4.70 -0.19
CA LEU A 47 -12.99 -5.46 -1.17
C LEU A 47 -12.00 -6.40 -0.49
N VAL A 48 -11.57 -7.41 -1.21
CA VAL A 48 -10.34 -8.14 -0.89
C VAL A 48 -9.28 -7.74 -1.90
N ILE A 49 -8.21 -7.11 -1.42
CA ILE A 49 -7.01 -6.84 -2.21
C ILE A 49 -6.05 -8.03 -2.05
N ARG A 50 -5.47 -8.46 -3.19
CA ARG A 50 -4.41 -9.46 -3.24
C ARG A 50 -3.18 -8.88 -3.90
N THR A 51 -2.03 -9.11 -3.29
CA THR A 51 -0.71 -8.81 -3.84
C THR A 51 0.13 -10.07 -3.69
N GLY A 52 0.25 -10.83 -4.75
CA GLY A 52 0.76 -12.21 -4.68
C GLY A 52 -0.06 -13.06 -3.71
N ASN A 53 0.59 -13.63 -2.69
CA ASN A 53 -0.09 -14.43 -1.67
C ASN A 53 -0.64 -13.57 -0.50
N THR A 54 -0.27 -12.31 -0.39
CA THR A 54 -0.87 -11.44 0.64
C THR A 54 -2.31 -11.11 0.26
N ALA A 55 -3.25 -11.27 1.21
CA ALA A 55 -4.65 -10.95 1.03
C ALA A 55 -5.18 -10.17 2.22
N VAL A 56 -5.82 -9.03 1.96
CA VAL A 56 -6.41 -8.15 2.98
C VAL A 56 -7.85 -7.85 2.62
N LEU A 57 -8.77 -8.09 3.54
CA LEU A 57 -10.14 -7.61 3.48
C LEU A 57 -10.16 -6.16 3.97
N CYS A 58 -10.57 -5.23 3.11
CA CYS A 58 -10.77 -3.84 3.47
C CYS A 58 -12.26 -3.51 3.43
N SER A 59 -12.78 -2.91 4.49
CA SER A 59 -14.16 -2.44 4.54
C SER A 59 -14.27 -1.01 5.03
N VAL A 60 -15.30 -0.30 4.56
CA VAL A 60 -15.59 1.09 4.89
C VAL A 60 -17.00 1.20 5.42
N CYS A 61 -17.15 1.77 6.61
CA CYS A 61 -18.41 2.15 7.20
C CYS A 61 -18.41 3.65 7.52
N ILE A 62 -19.60 4.25 7.59
CA ILE A 62 -19.76 5.65 8.03
C ILE A 62 -20.77 5.67 9.17
N GLU A 63 -20.38 6.35 10.24
CA GLU A 63 -21.19 6.55 11.44
C GLU A 63 -21.48 8.04 11.64
N ASP A 64 -22.65 8.36 12.19
CA ASP A 64 -22.97 9.72 12.59
C ASP A 64 -22.19 10.11 13.83
N GLY A 65 -21.72 11.37 13.83
CA GLY A 65 -20.91 11.93 14.91
C GLY A 65 -19.40 11.80 14.68
N VAL A 66 -18.67 12.54 15.51
CA VAL A 66 -17.21 12.63 15.49
C VAL A 66 -16.67 12.52 16.91
N PRO A 67 -15.38 12.22 17.11
CA PRO A 67 -14.74 12.24 18.43
C PRO A 67 -14.97 13.56 19.16
N ARG A 68 -15.04 13.52 20.50
CA ARG A 68 -15.36 14.70 21.35
C ARG A 68 -14.55 15.93 21.02
N TRP A 69 -13.25 15.76 20.76
CA TRP A 69 -12.34 16.86 20.44
C TRP A 69 -12.59 17.48 19.05
N ARG A 70 -13.37 16.82 18.19
CA ARG A 70 -13.71 17.27 16.83
C ARG A 70 -15.10 17.88 16.74
N LYS A 71 -15.95 17.64 17.74
CA LYS A 71 -17.35 18.06 17.79
C LYS A 71 -17.52 19.57 17.69
N GLY A 72 -18.48 20.05 16.92
CA GLY A 72 -18.75 21.47 16.70
C GLY A 72 -17.84 22.17 15.70
N GLN A 73 -16.95 21.43 15.01
CA GLN A 73 -16.05 21.99 13.99
C GLN A 73 -16.62 21.87 12.56
N GLY A 74 -17.76 21.19 12.38
CA GLY A 74 -18.37 20.97 11.07
C GLY A 74 -17.52 20.08 10.14
N LYS A 75 -16.57 19.32 10.68
CA LYS A 75 -15.64 18.46 9.92
C LYS A 75 -15.73 17.03 10.40
N GLY A 76 -15.64 16.11 9.45
CA GLY A 76 -15.61 14.68 9.75
C GLY A 76 -14.30 14.18 10.33
N TRP A 77 -14.26 12.89 10.53
CA TRP A 77 -13.08 12.15 10.97
C TRP A 77 -12.94 10.84 10.22
N LEU A 78 -11.71 10.32 10.12
CA LEU A 78 -11.42 8.99 9.62
C LEU A 78 -10.55 8.25 10.64
N SER A 79 -10.96 7.03 10.99
CA SER A 79 -10.18 6.09 11.79
C SER A 79 -9.99 4.79 11.03
N ALA A 80 -8.86 4.13 11.24
CA ALA A 80 -8.56 2.84 10.65
C ALA A 80 -8.23 1.82 11.74
N GLU A 81 -8.65 0.59 11.52
CA GLU A 81 -8.26 -0.58 12.29
C GLU A 81 -7.51 -1.55 11.37
N TYR A 82 -6.58 -2.30 11.96
CA TYR A 82 -5.80 -3.32 11.27
C TYR A 82 -5.68 -4.54 12.17
N ARG A 83 -5.93 -5.72 11.63
CA ARG A 83 -5.81 -6.99 12.35
C ARG A 83 -5.23 -8.08 11.46
N LEU A 84 -4.45 -8.95 12.08
CA LEU A 84 -4.12 -10.26 11.52
C LEU A 84 -5.18 -11.26 11.99
N LEU A 85 -5.85 -11.95 11.06
CA LEU A 85 -6.67 -13.09 11.43
C LEU A 85 -5.80 -14.22 11.99
N PRO A 86 -6.27 -15.02 12.97
CA PRO A 86 -5.44 -16.04 13.60
C PRO A 86 -4.76 -17.03 12.65
N GLY A 87 -5.41 -17.34 11.52
CA GLY A 87 -4.88 -18.26 10.49
C GLY A 87 -4.20 -17.55 9.32
N SER A 88 -3.93 -16.26 9.41
CA SER A 88 -3.34 -15.50 8.30
C SER A 88 -1.84 -15.74 8.10
N THR A 89 -1.16 -16.35 9.05
CA THR A 89 0.27 -16.66 9.05
C THR A 89 0.50 -18.16 9.15
N PRO A 90 1.67 -18.71 8.71
CA PRO A 90 1.99 -20.14 8.80
C PRO A 90 1.88 -20.70 10.22
N VAL A 91 2.28 -19.91 11.22
CA VAL A 91 2.05 -20.21 12.63
C VAL A 91 0.86 -19.40 13.11
N ARG A 92 -0.16 -20.08 13.65
CA ARG A 92 -1.39 -19.43 14.14
C ARG A 92 -1.06 -18.33 15.14
N GLN A 93 -1.56 -17.12 14.89
CA GLN A 93 -1.48 -15.98 15.81
C GLN A 93 -2.64 -16.01 16.83
N GLU A 94 -2.40 -15.51 18.03
CA GLU A 94 -3.48 -15.26 18.96
C GLU A 94 -4.31 -14.07 18.51
N ARG A 95 -5.65 -14.16 18.75
CA ARG A 95 -6.53 -13.04 18.44
C ARG A 95 -6.34 -11.92 19.46
N GLU A 96 -5.99 -10.75 19.00
CA GLU A 96 -5.89 -9.55 19.82
C GLU A 96 -7.29 -9.05 20.20
N LEU A 97 -7.70 -9.25 21.46
CA LEU A 97 -9.04 -8.88 21.94
C LEU A 97 -9.04 -7.56 22.72
N ILE A 98 -8.16 -7.43 23.71
CA ILE A 98 -8.17 -6.30 24.65
C ILE A 98 -6.92 -5.43 24.45
N LYS A 99 -5.75 -6.05 24.41
CA LYS A 99 -4.47 -5.36 24.24
C LYS A 99 -3.94 -5.59 22.85
N LEU A 100 -3.82 -4.51 22.10
CA LEU A 100 -3.23 -4.53 20.77
C LEU A 100 -1.69 -4.56 20.88
N SER A 101 -1.05 -5.30 19.99
CA SER A 101 0.40 -5.25 19.84
C SER A 101 0.88 -3.87 19.37
N GLY A 102 2.13 -3.55 19.59
CA GLY A 102 2.74 -2.32 19.09
C GLY A 102 2.68 -2.24 17.57
N ARG A 103 2.89 -3.37 16.88
CA ARG A 103 2.78 -3.49 15.43
C ARG A 103 1.36 -3.14 14.92
N THR A 104 0.34 -3.71 15.52
CA THR A 104 -1.05 -3.43 15.15
C THR A 104 -1.39 -1.96 15.34
N GLN A 105 -1.00 -1.37 16.47
CA GLN A 105 -1.25 0.06 16.75
C GLN A 105 -0.49 0.98 15.78
N GLU A 106 0.75 0.64 15.45
CA GLU A 106 1.57 1.38 14.49
C GLU A 106 0.93 1.38 13.11
N ILE A 107 0.54 0.20 12.59
CA ILE A 107 -0.05 0.06 11.25
C ILE A 107 -1.42 0.78 11.17
N GLN A 108 -2.27 0.67 12.19
CA GLN A 108 -3.53 1.42 12.24
C GLN A 108 -3.32 2.94 12.13
N ARG A 109 -2.31 3.44 12.86
CA ARG A 109 -1.97 4.88 12.82
C ARG A 109 -1.42 5.28 11.46
N LEU A 110 -0.60 4.43 10.85
CA LEU A 110 -0.05 4.64 9.51
C LEU A 110 -1.18 4.75 8.48
N ILE A 111 -2.07 3.74 8.38
CA ILE A 111 -3.20 3.73 7.44
C ILE A 111 -4.06 4.99 7.65
N GLY A 112 -4.49 5.24 8.90
CA GLY A 112 -5.35 6.38 9.20
C GLY A 112 -4.70 7.73 8.88
N ARG A 113 -3.41 7.92 9.17
CA ARG A 113 -2.67 9.16 8.87
C ARG A 113 -2.56 9.40 7.36
N THR A 114 -2.15 8.38 6.63
CA THR A 114 -2.00 8.43 5.18
C THR A 114 -3.33 8.80 4.50
N LEU A 115 -4.42 8.12 4.82
CA LEU A 115 -5.71 8.38 4.20
C LEU A 115 -6.29 9.75 4.58
N ARG A 116 -6.05 10.21 5.82
CA ARG A 116 -6.46 11.56 6.22
C ARG A 116 -5.72 12.67 5.48
N SER A 117 -4.49 12.44 5.02
CA SER A 117 -3.73 13.47 4.30
C SER A 117 -4.30 13.81 2.91
N VAL A 118 -5.03 12.87 2.31
CA VAL A 118 -5.67 13.03 1.00
C VAL A 118 -7.18 13.18 1.05
N LEU A 119 -7.77 13.29 2.25
CA LEU A 119 -9.21 13.39 2.46
C LEU A 119 -9.62 14.79 2.89
N ASP A 120 -10.58 15.40 2.18
CA ASP A 120 -11.24 16.63 2.64
C ASP A 120 -12.31 16.33 3.67
N MET A 121 -11.95 16.48 4.93
CA MET A 121 -12.86 16.21 6.05
C MET A 121 -14.03 17.22 6.16
N SER A 122 -13.95 18.37 5.49
CA SER A 122 -15.02 19.37 5.53
C SER A 122 -16.23 18.93 4.72
N LEU A 123 -16.03 18.09 3.71
CA LEU A 123 -17.10 17.56 2.85
C LEU A 123 -17.91 16.43 3.54
N LEU A 124 -17.38 15.85 4.62
CA LEU A 124 -18.05 14.77 5.35
C LEU A 124 -19.10 15.27 6.37
N GLY A 125 -19.03 16.54 6.76
CA GLY A 125 -19.78 17.01 7.94
C GLY A 125 -19.33 16.26 9.21
N GLU A 126 -20.11 16.30 10.28
CA GLU A 126 -19.76 15.59 11.53
C GLU A 126 -20.06 14.09 11.48
N LYS A 127 -19.40 13.38 10.56
CA LYS A 127 -19.46 11.92 10.41
C LYS A 127 -18.08 11.31 10.58
N THR A 128 -18.04 10.08 11.07
CA THR A 128 -16.80 9.30 11.18
C THR A 128 -16.78 8.18 10.15
N VAL A 129 -15.75 8.19 9.33
CA VAL A 129 -15.43 7.09 8.43
C VAL A 129 -14.61 6.06 9.22
N LYS A 130 -15.06 4.82 9.23
CA LYS A 130 -14.38 3.67 9.82
C LYS A 130 -13.84 2.78 8.72
N ILE A 131 -12.57 2.45 8.81
CA ILE A 131 -11.91 1.54 7.88
C ILE A 131 -11.40 0.36 8.68
N ASP A 132 -11.74 -0.84 8.23
CA ASP A 132 -11.22 -2.07 8.80
C ASP A 132 -10.38 -2.79 7.75
N CYS A 133 -9.16 -3.18 8.14
CA CYS A 133 -8.22 -3.92 7.31
C CYS A 133 -7.89 -5.24 8.03
N ASP A 134 -8.56 -6.32 7.63
CA ASP A 134 -8.34 -7.65 8.18
C ASP A 134 -7.46 -8.48 7.24
N VAL A 135 -6.26 -8.81 7.69
CA VAL A 135 -5.34 -9.65 6.92
C VAL A 135 -5.80 -11.09 6.95
N ILE A 136 -6.21 -11.59 5.77
CA ILE A 136 -6.66 -12.97 5.56
C ILE A 136 -5.46 -13.90 5.37
N GLN A 137 -4.45 -13.42 4.65
CA GLN A 137 -3.19 -14.14 4.41
C GLN A 137 -2.04 -13.15 4.36
N ALA A 138 -0.97 -13.43 5.09
CA ALA A 138 0.21 -12.59 5.22
C ALA A 138 1.43 -13.24 4.54
N ASP A 139 1.92 -12.61 3.48
CA ASP A 139 3.13 -12.99 2.75
C ASP A 139 3.93 -11.71 2.43
N ALA A 140 4.36 -11.00 3.49
CA ALA A 140 4.91 -9.65 3.50
C ALA A 140 4.00 -8.58 2.86
N GLY A 141 4.33 -7.31 2.99
CA GLY A 141 3.58 -6.19 2.39
C GLY A 141 2.14 -6.03 2.89
N THR A 142 1.79 -6.53 4.08
CA THR A 142 0.41 -6.43 4.60
C THR A 142 -0.01 -4.99 4.87
N ARG A 143 0.91 -4.12 5.31
CA ARG A 143 0.64 -2.69 5.54
C ARG A 143 0.45 -1.92 4.24
N THR A 144 1.24 -2.20 3.21
CA THR A 144 1.13 -1.56 1.89
C THR A 144 -0.15 -1.98 1.18
N ALA A 145 -0.48 -3.28 1.20
CA ALA A 145 -1.75 -3.78 0.70
C ALA A 145 -2.95 -3.18 1.45
N SER A 146 -2.86 -3.00 2.78
CA SER A 146 -3.92 -2.37 3.57
C SER A 146 -4.13 -0.90 3.20
N ILE A 147 -3.05 -0.12 3.00
CA ILE A 147 -3.17 1.29 2.60
C ILE A 147 -3.83 1.40 1.22
N THR A 148 -3.32 0.66 0.23
CA THR A 148 -3.83 0.69 -1.14
C THR A 148 -5.27 0.17 -1.20
N GLY A 149 -5.57 -0.97 -0.56
CA GLY A 149 -6.92 -1.52 -0.52
C GLY A 149 -7.92 -0.63 0.20
N ALA A 150 -7.51 0.00 1.31
CA ALA A 150 -8.35 0.94 2.04
C ALA A 150 -8.66 2.20 1.21
N TRP A 151 -7.69 2.72 0.46
CA TRP A 151 -7.93 3.85 -0.45
C TRP A 151 -8.93 3.47 -1.55
N ILE A 152 -8.75 2.32 -2.21
CA ILE A 152 -9.66 1.82 -3.25
C ILE A 152 -11.08 1.62 -2.70
N ALA A 153 -11.21 1.06 -1.49
CA ALA A 153 -12.51 0.90 -0.83
C ALA A 153 -13.17 2.24 -0.50
N LEU A 154 -12.39 3.23 -0.04
CA LEU A 154 -12.88 4.59 0.23
C LEU A 154 -13.40 5.27 -1.03
N ASP A 155 -12.63 5.25 -2.11
CA ASP A 155 -13.02 5.88 -3.36
C ASP A 155 -14.34 5.33 -3.88
N ARG A 156 -14.47 3.99 -3.91
CA ARG A 156 -15.73 3.33 -4.28
C ARG A 156 -16.89 3.70 -3.35
N GLY A 157 -16.63 3.74 -2.03
CA GLY A 157 -17.65 4.09 -1.04
C GLY A 157 -18.15 5.52 -1.22
N PHE A 158 -17.24 6.47 -1.38
CA PHE A 158 -17.61 7.87 -1.59
C PHE A 158 -18.28 8.09 -2.95
N SER A 159 -17.83 7.44 -4.01
CA SER A 159 -18.49 7.48 -5.32
C SER A 159 -19.93 7.01 -5.22
N ARG A 160 -20.23 5.94 -4.50
CA ARG A 160 -21.60 5.49 -4.21
C ARG A 160 -22.45 6.51 -3.45
N LEU A 161 -21.84 7.28 -2.54
CA LEU A 161 -22.57 8.33 -1.82
C LEU A 161 -22.86 9.53 -2.71
N VAL A 162 -21.97 9.87 -3.62
CA VAL A 162 -22.19 10.92 -4.63
C VAL A 162 -23.31 10.49 -5.59
N GLU A 163 -23.26 9.28 -6.11
CA GLU A 163 -24.32 8.72 -7.00
C GLU A 163 -25.70 8.72 -6.33
N LYS A 164 -25.77 8.47 -5.02
CA LYS A 164 -27.02 8.51 -4.26
C LYS A 164 -27.43 9.91 -3.77
N GLY A 165 -26.64 10.94 -4.05
CA GLY A 165 -26.91 12.32 -3.66
C GLY A 165 -26.67 12.64 -2.17
N PHE A 166 -25.95 11.76 -1.44
CA PHE A 166 -25.59 12.00 -0.03
C PHE A 166 -24.35 12.89 0.11
N LEU A 167 -23.49 12.92 -0.90
CA LEU A 167 -22.35 13.83 -1.05
C LEU A 167 -22.46 14.58 -2.37
N GLN A 168 -21.97 15.81 -2.41
CA GLN A 168 -21.94 16.62 -3.65
C GLN A 168 -20.79 16.20 -4.56
N GLU A 169 -19.66 15.83 -3.96
CA GLU A 169 -18.45 15.39 -4.66
C GLU A 169 -17.68 14.37 -3.81
N ASN A 170 -16.75 13.67 -4.44
CA ASN A 170 -15.87 12.71 -3.74
C ASN A 170 -14.88 13.49 -2.87
N PRO A 171 -14.82 13.22 -1.55
CA PRO A 171 -13.91 13.91 -0.64
C PRO A 171 -12.43 13.57 -0.80
N LEU A 172 -12.09 12.52 -1.56
CA LEU A 172 -10.70 12.18 -1.86
C LEU A 172 -10.11 13.14 -2.88
N LYS A 173 -8.97 13.74 -2.54
CA LYS A 173 -8.26 14.74 -3.37
C LYS A 173 -7.30 14.11 -4.35
N GLU A 174 -6.65 13.02 -3.94
CA GLU A 174 -5.59 12.35 -4.69
C GLU A 174 -5.69 10.84 -4.48
N GLN A 175 -5.25 10.10 -5.49
CA GLN A 175 -5.05 8.66 -5.37
C GLN A 175 -3.83 8.37 -4.50
N VAL A 176 -3.87 7.28 -3.73
CA VAL A 176 -2.76 6.83 -2.90
C VAL A 176 -2.51 5.35 -3.11
N ALA A 177 -1.24 5.02 -3.29
CA ALA A 177 -0.78 3.64 -3.29
C ALA A 177 0.48 3.48 -2.43
N ALA A 178 0.75 2.25 -2.01
CA ALA A 178 1.89 1.90 -1.18
C ALA A 178 2.58 0.63 -1.69
N VAL A 179 3.91 0.62 -1.63
CA VAL A 179 4.73 -0.57 -1.94
C VAL A 179 5.83 -0.75 -0.90
N SER A 180 6.36 -1.97 -0.79
CA SER A 180 7.60 -2.24 -0.08
C SER A 180 8.79 -2.28 -1.05
N VAL A 181 9.95 -1.88 -0.57
CA VAL A 181 11.24 -2.02 -1.24
C VAL A 181 12.25 -2.47 -0.21
N GLY A 182 13.11 -3.40 -0.55
CA GLY A 182 14.15 -3.86 0.37
C GLY A 182 15.49 -4.08 -0.28
N LEU A 183 16.49 -4.29 0.57
CA LEU A 183 17.83 -4.72 0.16
C LEU A 183 18.00 -6.18 0.54
N VAL A 184 18.13 -7.06 -0.44
CA VAL A 184 18.30 -8.51 -0.24
C VAL A 184 19.55 -8.94 -1.00
N ASP A 185 20.52 -9.54 -0.33
CA ASP A 185 21.80 -9.96 -0.90
C ASP A 185 22.49 -8.85 -1.72
N GLY A 186 22.43 -7.61 -1.23
CA GLY A 186 23.02 -6.44 -1.89
C GLY A 186 22.25 -5.91 -3.10
N LEU A 187 21.08 -6.47 -3.43
CA LEU A 187 20.23 -6.06 -4.54
C LEU A 187 18.97 -5.34 -4.02
N ALA A 188 18.66 -4.18 -4.57
CA ALA A 188 17.38 -3.51 -4.32
C ALA A 188 16.25 -4.28 -5.02
N MET A 189 15.18 -4.60 -4.27
CA MET A 189 14.04 -5.36 -4.78
C MET A 189 12.73 -4.66 -4.43
N LEU A 190 11.83 -4.59 -5.42
CA LEU A 190 10.47 -4.06 -5.27
C LEU A 190 9.52 -5.15 -4.79
N ASP A 191 8.59 -4.79 -3.91
CA ASP A 191 7.48 -5.63 -3.46
C ASP A 191 7.93 -7.02 -2.98
N LEU A 192 8.59 -7.02 -1.82
CA LEU A 192 9.14 -8.24 -1.22
C LEU A 192 8.03 -9.23 -0.84
N ASP A 193 8.26 -10.51 -1.10
CA ASP A 193 7.52 -11.60 -0.46
C ASP A 193 8.12 -11.94 0.93
N TYR A 194 7.49 -12.85 1.67
CA TYR A 194 7.91 -13.17 3.03
C TYR A 194 9.32 -13.77 3.10
N GLN A 195 9.74 -14.55 2.11
CA GLN A 195 11.07 -15.15 2.10
C GLN A 195 12.14 -14.07 1.94
N GLU A 196 11.90 -13.11 1.06
CA GLU A 196 12.79 -11.97 0.82
C GLU A 196 12.79 -11.00 2.01
N ASP A 197 11.61 -10.62 2.51
CA ASP A 197 11.43 -9.73 3.66
C ASP A 197 12.13 -10.26 4.92
N SER A 198 12.03 -11.57 5.18
CA SER A 198 12.62 -12.20 6.37
C SER A 198 14.14 -12.18 6.40
N ILE A 199 14.80 -12.04 5.25
CA ILE A 199 16.27 -12.01 5.12
C ILE A 199 16.81 -10.65 4.69
N ALA A 200 15.94 -9.68 4.43
CA ALA A 200 16.31 -8.34 3.99
C ALA A 200 17.26 -7.64 4.98
N ASP A 201 18.27 -6.97 4.45
CA ASP A 201 19.13 -6.07 5.20
C ASP A 201 18.43 -4.74 5.52
N VAL A 202 17.57 -4.31 4.61
CA VAL A 202 16.74 -3.09 4.71
C VAL A 202 15.33 -3.42 4.26
N ASP A 203 14.32 -3.01 5.05
CA ASP A 203 12.92 -2.99 4.67
C ASP A 203 12.41 -1.55 4.68
N LEU A 204 11.86 -1.11 3.55
CA LEU A 204 11.32 0.23 3.35
C LEU A 204 9.89 0.13 2.81
N ASN A 205 8.98 0.88 3.41
CA ASN A 205 7.61 1.05 2.92
C ASN A 205 7.43 2.48 2.45
N VAL A 206 6.98 2.65 1.22
CA VAL A 206 6.83 3.97 0.56
C VAL A 206 5.37 4.16 0.17
N VAL A 207 4.83 5.33 0.47
CA VAL A 207 3.49 5.74 0.08
C VAL A 207 3.59 7.03 -0.72
N MET A 208 2.98 7.03 -1.90
CA MET A 208 2.92 8.21 -2.77
C MET A 208 1.49 8.48 -3.23
N ASP A 209 1.26 9.74 -3.64
CA ASP A 209 0.06 10.13 -4.36
C ASP A 209 0.22 9.91 -5.88
N SER A 210 -0.86 10.15 -6.64
CA SER A 210 -0.90 10.02 -8.10
C SER A 210 0.04 10.98 -8.85
N GLN A 211 0.59 11.99 -8.16
CA GLN A 211 1.56 12.93 -8.71
C GLN A 211 3.02 12.56 -8.36
N GLY A 212 3.24 11.40 -7.74
CA GLY A 212 4.56 10.95 -7.29
C GLY A 212 5.07 11.67 -6.04
N LYS A 213 4.21 12.41 -5.31
CA LYS A 213 4.61 13.05 -4.06
C LYS A 213 4.60 12.06 -2.92
N LEU A 214 5.63 12.09 -2.12
CA LEU A 214 5.80 11.24 -0.95
C LEU A 214 4.83 11.64 0.17
N LEU A 215 4.01 10.71 0.62
CA LEU A 215 3.12 10.86 1.77
C LEU A 215 3.72 10.23 3.03
N GLU A 216 4.43 9.12 2.87
CA GLU A 216 5.08 8.42 3.97
C GLU A 216 6.30 7.65 3.47
N ILE A 217 7.36 7.67 4.23
CA ILE A 217 8.52 6.79 4.09
C ILE A 217 8.76 6.18 5.47
N GLN A 218 8.69 4.86 5.56
CA GLN A 218 8.98 4.13 6.77
C GLN A 218 9.94 3.01 6.45
N GLY A 219 11.10 3.00 7.07
CA GLY A 219 12.09 1.97 6.83
C GLY A 219 13.04 1.80 7.97
N SER A 220 13.62 0.62 8.07
CA SER A 220 14.65 0.27 9.03
C SER A 220 15.79 -0.49 8.36
N ALA A 221 16.97 -0.29 8.90
CA ALA A 221 18.13 -1.14 8.65
C ALA A 221 18.03 -2.33 9.62
N GLU A 222 17.60 -3.48 9.12
CA GLU A 222 17.37 -4.68 9.94
C GLU A 222 18.70 -5.35 10.30
N ARG A 223 19.66 -5.35 9.37
CA ARG A 223 20.96 -6.04 9.54
C ARG A 223 22.16 -5.16 9.27
N ALA A 224 22.07 -4.23 8.32
CA ALA A 224 23.16 -3.37 7.92
C ALA A 224 22.66 -1.96 7.58
N PRO A 225 23.39 -0.89 7.93
CA PRO A 225 23.03 0.46 7.55
C PRO A 225 23.08 0.63 6.03
N PHE A 226 22.26 1.52 5.50
CA PHE A 226 22.21 1.84 4.08
C PHE A 226 22.61 3.31 3.83
N SER A 227 23.15 3.58 2.65
CA SER A 227 23.61 4.90 2.27
C SER A 227 22.45 5.75 1.74
N ARG A 228 22.71 7.05 1.60
CA ARG A 228 21.74 7.98 0.99
C ARG A 228 21.50 7.66 -0.50
N GLU A 229 22.52 7.20 -1.20
CA GLU A 229 22.43 6.77 -2.60
C GLU A 229 21.51 5.54 -2.72
N GLN A 230 21.64 4.59 -1.80
CA GLN A 230 20.75 3.43 -1.75
C GLN A 230 19.31 3.86 -1.46
N LEU A 231 19.09 4.82 -0.53
CA LEU A 231 17.74 5.36 -0.29
C LEU A 231 17.13 5.96 -1.57
N ASN A 232 17.90 6.74 -2.33
CA ASN A 232 17.40 7.29 -3.59
C ASN A 232 17.03 6.18 -4.57
N SER A 233 17.86 5.15 -4.72
CA SER A 233 17.55 4.00 -5.58
C SER A 233 16.30 3.24 -5.12
N PHE A 234 16.06 3.14 -3.80
CA PHE A 234 14.83 2.54 -3.27
C PHE A 234 13.61 3.40 -3.60
N LEU A 235 13.72 4.72 -3.52
CA LEU A 235 12.62 5.62 -3.87
C LEU A 235 12.31 5.59 -5.36
N ASP A 236 13.32 5.57 -6.23
CA ASP A 236 13.15 5.43 -7.69
C ASP A 236 12.44 4.11 -8.03
N LEU A 237 12.81 3.02 -7.34
CA LEU A 237 12.20 1.71 -7.52
C LEU A 237 10.75 1.68 -7.01
N ALA A 238 10.49 2.33 -5.87
CA ALA A 238 9.14 2.48 -5.31
C ALA A 238 8.24 3.29 -6.25
N GLU A 239 8.73 4.43 -6.76
CA GLU A 239 7.98 5.27 -7.71
C GLU A 239 7.56 4.48 -8.94
N LYS A 240 8.48 3.70 -9.53
CA LYS A 240 8.16 2.81 -10.65
C LYS A 240 7.00 1.86 -10.31
N GLY A 241 7.09 1.16 -9.19
CA GLY A 241 6.05 0.21 -8.77
C GLY A 241 4.72 0.88 -8.45
N LEU A 242 4.76 2.07 -7.86
CA LEU A 242 3.55 2.82 -7.52
C LEU A 242 2.82 3.35 -8.76
N MET A 243 3.56 3.74 -9.80
CA MET A 243 2.97 4.11 -11.09
C MET A 243 2.25 2.94 -11.77
N GLU A 244 2.74 1.70 -11.59
CA GLU A 244 2.06 0.49 -12.09
C GLU A 244 0.80 0.12 -11.28
N LEU A 245 0.70 0.55 -10.01
CA LEU A 245 -0.46 0.31 -9.13
C LEU A 245 -1.54 1.40 -9.22
N GLN A 246 -1.37 2.43 -10.04
CA GLN A 246 -2.40 3.45 -10.26
C GLN A 246 -3.59 2.81 -10.98
N VAL A 247 -4.71 2.70 -10.25
CA VAL A 247 -5.97 2.06 -10.67
C VAL A 247 -6.99 3.13 -11.07
#